data_1685e8ddc67ccf28951038677e5922cc
#
_entry.id   1685e8ddc67ccf28951038677e5922cc
#
_cell.length_a   1.000
_cell.length_b   1.000
_cell.length_c   1.000
_cell.angle_alpha   90.00
_cell.angle_beta   90.00
_cell.angle_gamma   90.00
#
_symmetry.space_group_name_H-M   'P 1'
#
loop_
_entity.id
_entity.type
_entity.pdbx_description
1 polymer ?
#
loop_
_entity_poly.entity_id
_entity_poly.type
_entity_poly.pdbx_seq_one_letter_code
_entity_poly.pdbx_strand_id
1 'polypeptide(L)'
;MFTIKGIREISSDPNVAHTQAVLLYKLGKTEAAIKKYEEAASEGNVKSQYALGTIFEDMGELEEAERWYKIAYKSGKDEAALDIGNIKFSEEDYQYALYWYDKAVEIGLLAARNNMGVTYYVLKNYDKAEAILLDAVEHDYGKACYNLGVLYNMLGREEEAFEIFKKGSRCDDHDCMYNLAVFYTQMGERKEAINLYKQLYKVGYNEACFNLGMLMEMEGDLDEAERYYKKSADNGDMKSQYRLAYIYDREEDLDDAIEYYERAISQEHIMSKFRLANLFNKEGNIVDAKELYEEASAAGIIEATNNLGGICFEQREYARAVELFKDAIDMKCRPAIENLGDLYMETGAIDSAISYFEKLPGKLSCQIKLAKIYDDREDIEGSITWYKKAAENGDIPSAYRLACIYENLGNIKGSIKYFEQAAAANHLNAMVHLGRIYYYEGMYDESKNRFRVPAQEGNTYCQHMMGVISDISDENIEEATRWYEKAKLNNCIESVENLGRLYYKRNDFNRAEEYYKEGVERGSRKCAYMLGCLYYKKSNLIFEKLAKKEFENAPEILGDMKGIDIAVSDVQLPAFELCPVEVVEEPEYVPGYIINIKEDLEGMLEGFRDDMVFDDEN
;
A
#
# COMPACT_ATOMS: atom_id res chain seq x y z
N MET A 1 29.20 -79.26 -35.04
CA MET A 1 28.73 -78.80 -36.35
C MET A 1 27.25 -78.45 -36.23
N PHE A 2 26.93 -77.24 -35.95
CA PHE A 2 25.53 -76.79 -36.00
C PHE A 2 25.17 -76.66 -37.47
N THR A 3 24.18 -77.40 -37.91
CA THR A 3 23.75 -77.41 -39.31
C THR A 3 23.13 -76.06 -39.64
N ILE A 4 23.39 -75.53 -40.85
CA ILE A 4 22.86 -74.28 -41.39
C ILE A 4 21.30 -74.20 -41.24
N LYS A 5 20.66 -75.40 -41.18
CA LYS A 5 19.20 -75.48 -40.90
C LYS A 5 18.84 -75.08 -39.49
N GLY A 6 19.60 -75.43 -38.47
CA GLY A 6 19.35 -75.03 -37.09
C GLY A 6 19.63 -73.55 -36.84
N ILE A 7 20.58 -72.97 -37.58
CA ILE A 7 20.84 -71.52 -37.49
C ILE A 7 19.68 -70.70 -38.15
N ARG A 8 19.08 -71.23 -39.23
CA ARG A 8 17.88 -70.60 -39.83
C ARG A 8 16.63 -70.72 -38.94
N GLU A 9 16.46 -71.90 -38.27
CA GLU A 9 15.35 -72.11 -37.34
C GLU A 9 15.48 -71.22 -36.08
N ILE A 10 16.71 -71.04 -35.59
CA ILE A 10 16.94 -70.06 -34.46
C ILE A 10 16.81 -68.62 -34.92
N SER A 11 17.07 -68.28 -36.19
CA SER A 11 16.89 -66.91 -36.72
C SER A 11 15.44 -66.60 -37.07
N SER A 12 14.56 -67.58 -37.14
CA SER A 12 13.13 -67.43 -37.43
C SER A 12 12.26 -67.54 -36.19
N ASP A 13 12.80 -67.70 -34.98
CA ASP A 13 12.00 -67.70 -33.77
C ASP A 13 11.47 -66.29 -33.50
N PRO A 14 10.15 -66.10 -33.52
CA PRO A 14 9.54 -64.80 -33.30
C PRO A 14 9.86 -64.16 -31.92
N ASN A 15 10.23 -65.00 -30.93
CA ASN A 15 10.67 -64.51 -29.62
C ASN A 15 12.10 -63.94 -29.66
N VAL A 16 12.96 -64.50 -30.48
CA VAL A 16 14.32 -63.98 -30.70
C VAL A 16 14.27 -62.67 -31.46
N ALA A 17 13.46 -62.57 -32.52
CA ALA A 17 13.25 -61.35 -33.27
C ALA A 17 12.66 -60.27 -32.40
N HIS A 18 11.67 -60.61 -31.56
CA HIS A 18 11.08 -59.65 -30.56
C HIS A 18 12.16 -59.13 -29.59
N THR A 19 12.99 -60.01 -29.02
CA THR A 19 14.05 -59.60 -28.09
C THR A 19 15.08 -58.68 -28.74
N GLN A 20 15.46 -58.97 -30.01
CA GLN A 20 16.34 -58.10 -30.80
C GLN A 20 15.69 -56.72 -31.05
N ALA A 21 14.40 -56.68 -31.35
CA ALA A 21 13.66 -55.44 -31.55
C ALA A 21 13.63 -54.57 -30.28
N VAL A 22 13.36 -55.16 -29.10
CA VAL A 22 13.41 -54.47 -27.79
C VAL A 22 14.79 -53.84 -27.54
N LEU A 23 15.89 -54.59 -27.84
CA LEU A 23 17.25 -54.07 -27.67
C LEU A 23 17.54 -52.91 -28.63
N LEU A 24 17.12 -53.01 -29.89
CA LEU A 24 17.28 -51.94 -30.89
C LEU A 24 16.50 -50.68 -30.50
N TYR A 25 15.29 -50.84 -30.01
CA TYR A 25 14.44 -49.72 -29.55
C TYR A 25 15.08 -48.99 -28.36
N LYS A 26 15.57 -49.74 -27.36
CA LYS A 26 16.31 -49.16 -26.22
C LYS A 26 17.61 -48.45 -26.60
N LEU A 27 18.21 -48.82 -27.74
CA LEU A 27 19.39 -48.15 -28.31
C LEU A 27 19.03 -46.93 -29.18
N GLY A 28 17.77 -46.54 -29.27
CA GLY A 28 17.29 -45.41 -30.08
C GLY A 28 17.29 -45.71 -31.59
N LYS A 29 17.40 -46.99 -32.00
CA LYS A 29 17.38 -47.41 -33.42
C LYS A 29 15.97 -47.80 -33.82
N THR A 30 15.04 -46.85 -33.80
CA THR A 30 13.60 -47.11 -33.95
C THR A 30 13.23 -47.79 -35.26
N GLU A 31 13.75 -47.34 -36.40
CA GLU A 31 13.46 -47.98 -37.71
C GLU A 31 13.91 -49.43 -37.79
N ALA A 32 15.09 -49.74 -37.23
CA ALA A 32 15.59 -51.10 -37.20
C ALA A 32 14.79 -51.98 -36.21
N ALA A 33 14.31 -51.38 -35.12
CA ALA A 33 13.43 -52.03 -34.15
C ALA A 33 12.08 -52.39 -34.79
N ILE A 34 11.45 -51.44 -35.52
CA ILE A 34 10.17 -51.64 -36.25
C ILE A 34 10.29 -52.84 -37.18
N LYS A 35 11.32 -52.89 -38.04
CA LYS A 35 11.53 -54.04 -38.94
C LYS A 35 11.64 -55.38 -38.22
N LYS A 36 12.30 -55.41 -37.08
CA LYS A 36 12.41 -56.63 -36.27
C LYS A 36 11.12 -57.00 -35.55
N TYR A 37 10.36 -55.98 -35.11
CA TYR A 37 9.04 -56.23 -34.58
C TYR A 37 8.06 -56.74 -35.64
N GLU A 38 8.11 -56.21 -36.88
CA GLU A 38 7.31 -56.67 -38.00
C GLU A 38 7.62 -58.12 -38.38
N GLU A 39 8.94 -58.51 -38.42
CA GLU A 39 9.34 -59.92 -38.61
C GLU A 39 8.69 -60.81 -37.56
N ALA A 40 8.80 -60.48 -36.28
CA ALA A 40 8.24 -61.27 -35.21
C ALA A 40 6.70 -61.24 -35.22
N ALA A 41 6.06 -60.09 -35.51
CA ALA A 41 4.60 -59.93 -35.58
C ALA A 41 3.98 -60.74 -36.72
N SER A 42 4.66 -60.83 -37.87
CA SER A 42 4.22 -61.65 -39.02
C SER A 42 4.21 -63.14 -38.70
N GLU A 43 5.09 -63.59 -37.80
CA GLU A 43 5.15 -64.96 -37.27
C GLU A 43 4.19 -65.18 -36.07
N GLY A 44 3.29 -64.20 -35.80
CA GLY A 44 2.27 -64.31 -34.79
C GLY A 44 2.69 -63.90 -33.37
N ASN A 45 3.84 -63.24 -33.17
CA ASN A 45 4.23 -62.76 -31.86
C ASN A 45 3.36 -61.60 -31.41
N VAL A 46 2.44 -61.85 -30.51
CA VAL A 46 1.45 -60.90 -30.00
C VAL A 46 2.06 -59.71 -29.28
N LYS A 47 3.20 -59.95 -28.59
CA LYS A 47 3.92 -58.84 -27.90
C LYS A 47 4.55 -57.88 -28.93
N SER A 48 5.04 -58.39 -30.06
CA SER A 48 5.57 -57.54 -31.13
C SER A 48 4.46 -56.76 -31.85
N GLN A 49 3.29 -57.39 -32.07
CA GLN A 49 2.13 -56.72 -32.62
C GLN A 49 1.68 -55.54 -31.75
N TYR A 50 1.62 -55.76 -30.45
CA TYR A 50 1.26 -54.70 -29.50
C TYR A 50 2.34 -53.61 -29.43
N ALA A 51 3.62 -53.99 -29.35
CA ALA A 51 4.74 -53.05 -29.35
C ALA A 51 4.80 -52.16 -30.60
N LEU A 52 4.44 -52.70 -31.78
CA LEU A 52 4.31 -51.87 -32.99
C LEU A 52 3.19 -50.85 -32.85
N GLY A 53 2.04 -51.23 -32.31
CA GLY A 53 0.97 -50.29 -31.99
C GLY A 53 1.47 -49.13 -31.13
N THR A 54 2.17 -49.44 -30.02
CA THR A 54 2.72 -48.41 -29.12
C THR A 54 3.75 -47.52 -29.80
N ILE A 55 4.66 -48.07 -30.63
CA ILE A 55 5.68 -47.29 -31.31
C ILE A 55 5.04 -46.35 -32.36
N PHE A 56 4.07 -46.81 -33.14
CA PHE A 56 3.38 -45.96 -34.10
C PHE A 56 2.53 -44.87 -33.43
N GLU A 57 1.95 -45.18 -32.27
CA GLU A 57 1.25 -44.18 -31.44
C GLU A 57 2.22 -43.09 -30.94
N ASP A 58 3.41 -43.48 -30.39
CA ASP A 58 4.47 -42.56 -29.98
C ASP A 58 4.99 -41.69 -31.15
N MET A 59 4.92 -42.20 -32.39
CA MET A 59 5.28 -41.46 -33.60
C MET A 59 4.15 -40.58 -34.13
N GLY A 60 2.97 -40.65 -33.56
CA GLY A 60 1.77 -39.93 -34.02
C GLY A 60 1.10 -40.56 -35.26
N GLU A 61 1.53 -41.77 -35.69
CA GLU A 61 0.94 -42.49 -36.83
C GLU A 61 -0.27 -43.33 -36.35
N LEU A 62 -1.36 -42.64 -35.98
CA LEU A 62 -2.49 -43.25 -35.29
C LEU A 62 -3.22 -44.33 -36.11
N GLU A 63 -3.27 -44.19 -37.44
CA GLU A 63 -3.91 -45.19 -38.31
C GLU A 63 -3.13 -46.53 -38.28
N GLU A 64 -1.80 -46.49 -38.35
CA GLU A 64 -0.98 -47.69 -38.26
C GLU A 64 -0.97 -48.26 -36.84
N ALA A 65 -0.96 -47.40 -35.81
CA ALA A 65 -1.10 -47.81 -34.41
C ALA A 65 -2.39 -48.60 -34.19
N GLU A 66 -3.53 -48.05 -34.63
CA GLU A 66 -4.85 -48.72 -34.55
C GLU A 66 -4.84 -50.06 -35.27
N ARG A 67 -4.26 -50.11 -36.47
CA ARG A 67 -4.14 -51.34 -37.24
C ARG A 67 -3.41 -52.44 -36.46
N TRP A 68 -2.26 -52.09 -35.89
CA TRP A 68 -1.45 -53.06 -35.12
C TRP A 68 -2.12 -53.44 -33.80
N TYR A 69 -2.75 -52.54 -33.11
CA TYR A 69 -3.55 -52.86 -31.91
C TYR A 69 -4.74 -53.77 -32.22
N LYS A 70 -5.43 -53.58 -33.37
CA LYS A 70 -6.50 -54.47 -33.81
C LYS A 70 -5.96 -55.91 -34.14
N ILE A 71 -4.76 -56.01 -34.68
CA ILE A 71 -4.10 -57.29 -34.92
C ILE A 71 -3.76 -57.95 -33.57
N ALA A 72 -3.15 -57.21 -32.64
CA ALA A 72 -2.80 -57.70 -31.34
C ALA A 72 -4.05 -58.16 -30.54
N TYR A 73 -5.14 -57.39 -30.58
CA TYR A 73 -6.44 -57.73 -29.96
C TYR A 73 -6.97 -59.04 -30.53
N LYS A 74 -7.01 -59.21 -31.85
CA LYS A 74 -7.45 -60.44 -32.50
C LYS A 74 -6.56 -61.64 -32.19
N SER A 75 -5.29 -61.38 -31.84
CA SER A 75 -4.32 -62.40 -31.43
C SER A 75 -4.35 -62.72 -29.92
N GLY A 76 -5.33 -62.14 -29.18
CA GLY A 76 -5.56 -62.43 -27.75
C GLY A 76 -4.85 -61.42 -26.81
N LYS A 77 -4.47 -60.24 -27.30
CA LYS A 77 -4.01 -59.11 -26.43
C LYS A 77 -5.21 -58.22 -26.15
N ASP A 78 -6.07 -58.62 -25.23
CA ASP A 78 -7.33 -57.97 -24.94
C ASP A 78 -7.16 -56.51 -24.44
N GLU A 79 -6.01 -56.22 -23.77
CA GLU A 79 -5.71 -54.88 -23.30
C GLU A 79 -5.59 -53.85 -24.45
N ALA A 80 -5.24 -54.29 -25.68
CA ALA A 80 -5.20 -53.42 -26.85
C ALA A 80 -6.55 -52.76 -27.17
N ALA A 81 -7.65 -53.27 -26.62
CA ALA A 81 -8.95 -52.62 -26.75
C ALA A 81 -9.01 -51.22 -26.06
N LEU A 82 -8.29 -51.06 -24.94
CA LEU A 82 -8.17 -49.75 -24.27
C LEU A 82 -7.46 -48.75 -25.18
N ASP A 83 -6.33 -49.15 -25.78
CA ASP A 83 -5.50 -48.27 -26.62
C ASP A 83 -6.25 -47.90 -27.91
N ILE A 84 -6.96 -48.83 -28.54
CA ILE A 84 -7.83 -48.51 -29.68
C ILE A 84 -8.93 -47.50 -29.26
N GLY A 85 -9.51 -47.66 -28.07
CA GLY A 85 -10.47 -46.76 -27.50
C GLY A 85 -9.89 -45.35 -27.33
N ASN A 86 -8.67 -45.24 -26.81
CA ASN A 86 -7.94 -43.97 -26.62
C ASN A 86 -7.68 -43.29 -27.97
N ILE A 87 -7.24 -44.02 -28.98
CA ILE A 87 -7.04 -43.47 -30.35
C ILE A 87 -8.38 -42.92 -30.88
N LYS A 88 -9.45 -43.66 -30.74
CA LYS A 88 -10.77 -43.20 -31.22
C LYS A 88 -11.32 -42.00 -30.43
N PHE A 89 -10.98 -41.92 -29.15
CA PHE A 89 -11.31 -40.74 -28.35
C PHE A 89 -10.54 -39.50 -28.85
N SER A 90 -9.25 -39.62 -29.13
CA SER A 90 -8.44 -38.53 -29.68
C SER A 90 -8.86 -38.07 -31.10
N GLU A 91 -9.44 -39.00 -31.88
CA GLU A 91 -10.06 -38.70 -33.19
C GLU A 91 -11.51 -38.15 -33.07
N GLU A 92 -12.00 -37.90 -31.84
CA GLU A 92 -13.36 -37.48 -31.54
C GLU A 92 -14.47 -38.46 -31.96
N ASP A 93 -14.09 -39.72 -32.35
CA ASP A 93 -15.06 -40.78 -32.63
C ASP A 93 -15.51 -41.45 -31.32
N TYR A 94 -16.24 -40.69 -30.51
CA TYR A 94 -16.66 -41.09 -29.16
C TYR A 94 -17.52 -42.35 -29.14
N GLN A 95 -18.32 -42.61 -30.20
CA GLN A 95 -19.16 -43.79 -30.28
C GLN A 95 -18.33 -45.07 -30.45
N TYR A 96 -17.27 -44.97 -31.29
CA TYR A 96 -16.38 -46.09 -31.52
C TYR A 96 -15.38 -46.28 -30.37
N ALA A 97 -14.98 -45.17 -29.71
CA ALA A 97 -14.24 -45.23 -28.46
C ALA A 97 -14.99 -45.98 -27.38
N LEU A 98 -16.29 -45.65 -27.16
CA LEU A 98 -17.17 -46.33 -26.20
C LEU A 98 -17.30 -47.84 -26.49
N TYR A 99 -17.39 -48.23 -27.76
CA TYR A 99 -17.43 -49.65 -28.14
C TYR A 99 -16.15 -50.39 -27.71
N TRP A 100 -15.00 -49.79 -27.91
CA TRP A 100 -13.73 -50.40 -27.55
C TRP A 100 -13.44 -50.35 -26.04
N TYR A 101 -13.85 -49.30 -25.35
CA TYR A 101 -13.80 -49.25 -23.90
C TYR A 101 -14.70 -50.32 -23.27
N ASP A 102 -15.89 -50.58 -23.82
CA ASP A 102 -16.76 -51.61 -23.35
C ASP A 102 -16.05 -52.99 -23.42
N LYS A 103 -15.35 -53.29 -24.52
CA LYS A 103 -14.54 -54.51 -24.64
C LYS A 103 -13.39 -54.59 -23.61
N ALA A 104 -12.79 -53.46 -23.29
CA ALA A 104 -11.74 -53.39 -22.27
C ALA A 104 -12.33 -53.50 -20.84
N VAL A 105 -13.55 -53.05 -20.62
CA VAL A 105 -14.29 -53.22 -19.35
C VAL A 105 -14.69 -54.69 -19.12
N GLU A 106 -15.05 -55.43 -20.18
CA GLU A 106 -15.36 -56.87 -20.08
C GLU A 106 -14.23 -57.69 -19.45
N ILE A 107 -12.98 -57.26 -19.65
CA ILE A 107 -11.77 -57.91 -19.06
C ILE A 107 -11.32 -57.27 -17.73
N GLY A 108 -12.11 -56.33 -17.20
CA GLY A 108 -11.89 -55.76 -15.87
C GLY A 108 -10.91 -54.58 -15.80
N LEU A 109 -10.58 -53.93 -16.93
CA LEU A 109 -9.68 -52.77 -16.93
C LEU A 109 -10.39 -51.54 -16.35
N LEU A 110 -9.97 -51.12 -15.16
CA LEU A 110 -10.48 -49.92 -14.49
C LEU A 110 -10.20 -48.61 -15.26
N ALA A 111 -9.07 -48.56 -15.95
CA ALA A 111 -8.72 -47.44 -16.84
C ALA A 111 -9.76 -47.29 -17.97
N ALA A 112 -10.29 -48.37 -18.52
CA ALA A 112 -11.30 -48.32 -19.55
C ALA A 112 -12.66 -47.77 -18.99
N ARG A 113 -13.02 -48.17 -17.77
CA ARG A 113 -14.19 -47.61 -17.08
C ARG A 113 -14.03 -46.10 -16.87
N ASN A 114 -12.88 -45.68 -16.40
CA ASN A 114 -12.59 -44.23 -16.22
C ASN A 114 -12.72 -43.50 -17.56
N ASN A 115 -12.04 -43.97 -18.62
CA ASN A 115 -12.08 -43.32 -19.93
C ASN A 115 -13.47 -43.31 -20.57
N MET A 116 -14.24 -44.38 -20.34
CA MET A 116 -15.66 -44.45 -20.72
C MET A 116 -16.50 -43.39 -19.99
N GLY A 117 -16.26 -43.18 -18.68
CA GLY A 117 -16.91 -42.14 -17.89
C GLY A 117 -16.54 -40.74 -18.42
N VAL A 118 -15.27 -40.48 -18.69
CA VAL A 118 -14.77 -39.23 -19.31
C VAL A 118 -15.42 -39.03 -20.69
N THR A 119 -15.54 -40.08 -21.51
CA THR A 119 -16.20 -39.99 -22.81
C THR A 119 -17.68 -39.56 -22.68
N TYR A 120 -18.42 -40.11 -21.72
CA TYR A 120 -19.78 -39.67 -21.44
C TYR A 120 -19.84 -38.24 -20.92
N TYR A 121 -18.85 -37.81 -20.14
CA TYR A 121 -18.74 -36.43 -19.69
C TYR A 121 -18.59 -35.47 -20.89
N VAL A 122 -17.68 -35.76 -21.84
CA VAL A 122 -17.49 -34.97 -23.08
C VAL A 122 -18.77 -34.95 -23.91
N LEU A 123 -19.47 -36.06 -23.97
CA LEU A 123 -20.80 -36.14 -24.63
C LEU A 123 -21.93 -35.44 -23.83
N LYS A 124 -21.62 -34.77 -22.72
CA LYS A 124 -22.57 -34.10 -21.82
C LYS A 124 -23.65 -35.02 -21.24
N ASN A 125 -23.39 -36.33 -21.21
CA ASN A 125 -24.27 -37.31 -20.58
C ASN A 125 -23.81 -37.60 -19.14
N TYR A 126 -24.02 -36.60 -18.29
CA TYR A 126 -23.49 -36.57 -16.92
C TYR A 126 -24.00 -37.71 -16.03
N ASP A 127 -25.26 -38.14 -16.19
CA ASP A 127 -25.82 -39.26 -15.44
C ASP A 127 -25.08 -40.58 -15.70
N LYS A 128 -24.74 -40.83 -16.97
CA LYS A 128 -23.96 -42.04 -17.33
C LYS A 128 -22.48 -41.88 -16.93
N ALA A 129 -21.92 -40.70 -17.08
CA ALA A 129 -20.58 -40.42 -16.63
C ALA A 129 -20.43 -40.72 -15.14
N GLU A 130 -21.35 -40.18 -14.32
CA GLU A 130 -21.40 -40.39 -12.88
C GLU A 130 -21.51 -41.89 -12.54
N ALA A 131 -22.46 -42.60 -13.12
CA ALA A 131 -22.69 -44.01 -12.82
C ALA A 131 -21.44 -44.88 -13.11
N ILE A 132 -20.77 -44.62 -14.22
CA ILE A 132 -19.59 -45.40 -14.62
C ILE A 132 -18.35 -45.03 -13.81
N LEU A 133 -18.16 -43.75 -13.53
CA LEU A 133 -17.03 -43.28 -12.69
C LEU A 133 -17.20 -43.79 -11.25
N LEU A 134 -18.44 -43.81 -10.70
CA LEU A 134 -18.70 -44.35 -9.37
C LEU A 134 -18.31 -45.83 -9.27
N ASP A 135 -18.62 -46.65 -10.29
CA ASP A 135 -18.21 -48.05 -10.33
C ASP A 135 -16.66 -48.20 -10.31
N ALA A 136 -15.93 -47.34 -11.03
CA ALA A 136 -14.47 -47.34 -10.99
C ALA A 136 -13.93 -46.85 -9.61
N VAL A 137 -14.60 -45.88 -8.98
CA VAL A 137 -14.29 -45.38 -7.64
C VAL A 137 -14.51 -46.41 -6.55
N GLU A 138 -15.51 -47.27 -6.68
CA GLU A 138 -15.77 -48.40 -5.76
C GLU A 138 -14.60 -49.41 -5.76
N HIS A 139 -13.83 -49.49 -6.86
CA HIS A 139 -12.63 -50.31 -7.00
C HIS A 139 -11.33 -49.56 -6.69
N ASP A 140 -11.40 -48.45 -5.96
CA ASP A 140 -10.27 -47.62 -5.50
C ASP A 140 -9.35 -47.11 -6.63
N TYR A 141 -9.93 -46.83 -7.81
CA TYR A 141 -9.16 -46.27 -8.91
C TYR A 141 -9.06 -44.73 -8.77
N GLY A 142 -7.87 -44.23 -8.37
CA GLY A 142 -7.62 -42.83 -8.02
C GLY A 142 -8.02 -41.85 -9.13
N LYS A 143 -7.64 -42.10 -10.39
CA LYS A 143 -8.01 -41.24 -11.52
C LYS A 143 -9.52 -41.13 -11.74
N ALA A 144 -10.30 -42.16 -11.41
CA ALA A 144 -11.74 -42.05 -11.47
C ALA A 144 -12.30 -41.17 -10.33
N CYS A 145 -11.65 -41.17 -9.16
CA CYS A 145 -11.98 -40.24 -8.09
C CYS A 145 -11.75 -38.80 -8.56
N TYR A 146 -10.63 -38.53 -9.23
CA TYR A 146 -10.36 -37.20 -9.77
C TYR A 146 -11.44 -36.77 -10.76
N ASN A 147 -11.71 -37.56 -11.80
CA ASN A 147 -12.69 -37.22 -12.83
C ASN A 147 -14.12 -37.09 -12.27
N LEU A 148 -14.52 -37.93 -11.31
CA LEU A 148 -15.81 -37.81 -10.65
C LEU A 148 -15.90 -36.57 -9.75
N GLY A 149 -14.82 -36.25 -9.03
CA GLY A 149 -14.74 -35.04 -8.22
C GLY A 149 -14.87 -33.79 -9.07
N VAL A 150 -14.18 -33.72 -10.23
CA VAL A 150 -14.31 -32.64 -11.21
C VAL A 150 -15.75 -32.55 -11.74
N LEU A 151 -16.38 -33.68 -12.09
CA LEU A 151 -17.79 -33.72 -12.52
C LEU A 151 -18.71 -33.13 -11.45
N TYR A 152 -18.56 -33.53 -10.18
CA TYR A 152 -19.37 -33.02 -9.08
C TYR A 152 -19.16 -31.52 -8.85
N ASN A 153 -17.91 -31.06 -8.90
CA ASN A 153 -17.57 -29.65 -8.77
C ASN A 153 -18.25 -28.83 -9.87
N MET A 154 -18.15 -29.25 -11.13
CA MET A 154 -18.82 -28.59 -12.27
C MET A 154 -20.37 -28.56 -12.11
N LEU A 155 -20.94 -29.57 -11.48
CA LEU A 155 -22.38 -29.63 -11.21
C LEU A 155 -22.80 -28.82 -9.96
N GLY A 156 -21.85 -28.13 -9.28
CA GLY A 156 -22.11 -27.40 -8.04
C GLY A 156 -22.37 -28.29 -6.82
N ARG A 157 -21.92 -29.56 -6.87
CA ARG A 157 -22.09 -30.56 -5.80
C ARG A 157 -20.80 -30.64 -4.99
N GLU A 158 -20.40 -29.53 -4.35
CA GLU A 158 -19.09 -29.34 -3.70
C GLU A 158 -18.86 -30.35 -2.55
N GLU A 159 -19.86 -30.66 -1.73
CA GLU A 159 -19.70 -31.61 -0.62
C GLU A 159 -19.37 -33.02 -1.13
N GLU A 160 -19.97 -33.41 -2.22
CA GLU A 160 -19.74 -34.73 -2.84
C GLU A 160 -18.36 -34.74 -3.54
N ALA A 161 -17.97 -33.65 -4.22
CA ALA A 161 -16.66 -33.48 -4.80
C ALA A 161 -15.56 -33.60 -3.72
N PHE A 162 -15.72 -32.92 -2.59
CA PHE A 162 -14.81 -32.99 -1.45
C PHE A 162 -14.61 -34.43 -0.94
N GLU A 163 -15.69 -35.18 -0.71
CA GLU A 163 -15.58 -36.56 -0.22
C GLU A 163 -14.96 -37.51 -1.24
N ILE A 164 -15.19 -37.28 -2.54
CA ILE A 164 -14.55 -38.06 -3.61
C ILE A 164 -13.07 -37.74 -3.72
N PHE A 165 -12.65 -36.45 -3.69
CA PHE A 165 -11.24 -36.09 -3.68
C PHE A 165 -10.52 -36.64 -2.43
N LYS A 166 -11.18 -36.64 -1.29
CA LYS A 166 -10.67 -37.23 -0.06
C LYS A 166 -10.51 -38.75 -0.17
N LYS A 167 -11.39 -39.43 -0.90
CA LYS A 167 -11.25 -40.86 -1.22
C LYS A 167 -10.06 -41.08 -2.16
N GLY A 168 -9.93 -40.30 -3.25
CA GLY A 168 -8.82 -40.41 -4.20
C GLY A 168 -7.47 -40.08 -3.56
N SER A 169 -7.41 -39.12 -2.66
CA SER A 169 -6.19 -38.82 -1.88
C SER A 169 -5.70 -40.01 -1.05
N ARG A 170 -6.59 -40.88 -0.56
CA ARG A 170 -6.21 -42.12 0.14
C ARG A 170 -5.67 -43.20 -0.80
N CYS A 171 -5.94 -43.08 -2.10
CA CYS A 171 -5.39 -43.93 -3.15
C CYS A 171 -4.07 -43.40 -3.72
N ASP A 172 -3.41 -42.44 -3.04
CA ASP A 172 -2.20 -41.73 -3.46
C ASP A 172 -2.31 -41.05 -4.83
N ASP A 173 -3.52 -40.66 -5.23
CA ASP A 173 -3.75 -39.88 -6.45
C ASP A 173 -3.40 -38.40 -6.18
N HIS A 174 -2.41 -37.89 -6.90
CA HIS A 174 -1.86 -36.56 -6.64
C HIS A 174 -2.82 -35.45 -7.06
N ASP A 175 -3.62 -35.66 -8.12
CA ASP A 175 -4.60 -34.68 -8.58
C ASP A 175 -5.75 -34.56 -7.57
N CYS A 176 -6.18 -35.68 -7.00
CA CYS A 176 -7.14 -35.66 -5.88
C CYS A 176 -6.57 -34.98 -4.64
N MET A 177 -5.30 -35.24 -4.29
CA MET A 177 -4.63 -34.58 -3.16
C MET A 177 -4.56 -33.08 -3.36
N TYR A 178 -4.25 -32.63 -4.57
CA TYR A 178 -4.17 -31.22 -4.91
C TYR A 178 -5.54 -30.53 -4.76
N ASN A 179 -6.59 -31.10 -5.39
CA ASN A 179 -7.95 -30.53 -5.29
C ASN A 179 -8.49 -30.56 -3.85
N LEU A 180 -8.19 -31.61 -3.09
CA LEU A 180 -8.53 -31.65 -1.66
C LEU A 180 -7.84 -30.54 -0.89
N ALA A 181 -6.58 -30.24 -1.18
CA ALA A 181 -5.84 -29.14 -0.56
C ALA A 181 -6.44 -27.76 -0.94
N VAL A 182 -6.90 -27.60 -2.19
CA VAL A 182 -7.66 -26.40 -2.62
C VAL A 182 -8.93 -26.24 -1.81
N PHE A 183 -9.73 -27.30 -1.65
CA PHE A 183 -10.92 -27.26 -0.82
C PHE A 183 -10.63 -26.89 0.63
N TYR A 184 -9.58 -27.47 1.24
CA TYR A 184 -9.18 -27.08 2.60
C TYR A 184 -8.74 -25.61 2.69
N THR A 185 -8.10 -25.09 1.64
CA THR A 185 -7.72 -23.67 1.57
C THR A 185 -8.97 -22.77 1.56
N GLN A 186 -9.98 -23.11 0.74
CA GLN A 186 -11.24 -22.38 0.64
C GLN A 186 -12.06 -22.43 1.95
N MET A 187 -12.01 -23.57 2.65
CA MET A 187 -12.67 -23.74 3.96
C MET A 187 -11.92 -23.05 5.11
N GLY A 188 -10.72 -22.53 4.85
CA GLY A 188 -9.86 -21.92 5.87
C GLY A 188 -9.09 -22.91 6.74
N GLU A 189 -9.13 -24.21 6.42
CA GLU A 189 -8.41 -25.27 7.12
C GLU A 189 -6.94 -25.32 6.63
N ARG A 190 -6.21 -24.25 6.90
CA ARG A 190 -4.87 -24.01 6.35
C ARG A 190 -3.85 -25.10 6.68
N LYS A 191 -3.93 -25.69 7.88
CA LYS A 191 -2.99 -26.72 8.33
C LYS A 191 -3.08 -27.98 7.49
N GLU A 192 -4.30 -28.40 7.19
CA GLU A 192 -4.61 -29.56 6.37
C GLU A 192 -4.16 -29.32 4.94
N ALA A 193 -4.44 -28.12 4.39
CA ALA A 193 -4.00 -27.72 3.05
C ALA A 193 -2.46 -27.73 2.95
N ILE A 194 -1.77 -27.08 3.87
CA ILE A 194 -0.29 -27.04 3.91
C ILE A 194 0.30 -28.45 3.98
N ASN A 195 -0.31 -29.34 4.77
CA ASN A 195 0.20 -30.71 4.90
C ASN A 195 0.12 -31.45 3.56
N LEU A 196 -1.00 -31.36 2.85
CA LEU A 196 -1.20 -31.99 1.55
C LEU A 196 -0.27 -31.39 0.49
N TYR A 197 -0.18 -30.07 0.39
CA TYR A 197 0.73 -29.42 -0.55
C TYR A 197 2.21 -29.75 -0.26
N LYS A 198 2.61 -29.87 1.00
CA LYS A 198 3.96 -30.33 1.37
C LYS A 198 4.24 -31.78 0.97
N GLN A 199 3.21 -32.64 1.00
CA GLN A 199 3.35 -34.00 0.49
C GLN A 199 3.53 -34.01 -1.03
N LEU A 200 2.70 -33.26 -1.75
CA LEU A 200 2.78 -33.08 -3.20
C LEU A 200 4.14 -32.49 -3.64
N TYR A 201 4.61 -31.47 -2.93
CA TYR A 201 5.93 -30.89 -3.18
C TYR A 201 7.07 -31.93 -3.10
N LYS A 202 7.01 -32.83 -2.10
CA LYS A 202 8.03 -33.88 -1.91
C LYS A 202 8.09 -34.89 -3.06
N VAL A 203 6.98 -35.14 -3.72
CA VAL A 203 6.90 -36.06 -4.88
C VAL A 203 7.13 -35.33 -6.20
N GLY A 204 7.41 -34.02 -6.17
CA GLY A 204 7.72 -33.22 -7.34
C GLY A 204 6.51 -32.68 -8.10
N TYR A 205 5.34 -32.63 -7.46
CA TYR A 205 4.13 -32.02 -8.03
C TYR A 205 4.26 -30.49 -7.94
N ASN A 206 4.72 -29.87 -9.02
CA ASN A 206 5.14 -28.46 -9.02
C ASN A 206 3.96 -27.48 -8.89
N GLU A 207 2.78 -27.86 -9.33
CA GLU A 207 1.56 -27.06 -9.23
C GLU A 207 1.18 -26.73 -7.77
N ALA A 208 1.61 -27.57 -6.83
CA ALA A 208 1.42 -27.33 -5.40
C ALA A 208 2.30 -26.20 -4.86
N CYS A 209 3.39 -25.82 -5.55
CA CYS A 209 4.38 -24.87 -5.05
C CYS A 209 3.80 -23.46 -4.92
N PHE A 210 3.05 -23.00 -5.91
CA PHE A 210 2.41 -21.68 -5.87
C PHE A 210 1.47 -21.56 -4.67
N ASN A 211 0.54 -22.52 -4.53
CA ASN A 211 -0.45 -22.48 -3.45
C ASN A 211 0.21 -22.63 -2.06
N LEU A 212 1.29 -23.40 -1.98
CA LEU A 212 2.05 -23.52 -0.74
C LEU A 212 2.77 -22.22 -0.39
N GLY A 213 3.37 -21.55 -1.39
CA GLY A 213 3.96 -20.22 -1.24
C GLY A 213 2.94 -19.20 -0.74
N MET A 214 1.74 -19.18 -1.35
CA MET A 214 0.64 -18.30 -0.95
C MET A 214 0.20 -18.54 0.50
N LEU A 215 0.08 -19.80 0.92
CA LEU A 215 -0.28 -20.12 2.31
C LEU A 215 0.81 -19.72 3.31
N MET A 216 2.10 -19.86 2.96
CA MET A 216 3.19 -19.39 3.80
C MET A 216 3.22 -17.87 3.91
N GLU A 217 2.98 -17.16 2.81
CA GLU A 217 2.83 -15.70 2.80
C GLU A 217 1.67 -15.24 3.72
N MET A 218 0.51 -15.93 3.67
CA MET A 218 -0.63 -15.64 4.55
C MET A 218 -0.35 -15.94 6.03
N GLU A 219 0.54 -16.89 6.35
CA GLU A 219 1.02 -17.15 7.71
C GLU A 219 2.12 -16.17 8.15
N GLY A 220 2.59 -15.31 7.25
CA GLY A 220 3.66 -14.35 7.50
C GLY A 220 5.07 -14.93 7.43
N ASP A 221 5.23 -16.16 6.95
CA ASP A 221 6.52 -16.82 6.75
C ASP A 221 7.03 -16.55 5.33
N LEU A 222 7.56 -15.32 5.14
CA LEU A 222 8.02 -14.86 3.83
C LEU A 222 9.21 -15.67 3.31
N ASP A 223 10.11 -16.15 4.17
CA ASP A 223 11.28 -16.96 3.77
C ASP A 223 10.84 -18.30 3.15
N GLU A 224 9.88 -18.99 3.77
CA GLU A 224 9.32 -20.22 3.20
C GLU A 224 8.48 -19.92 1.94
N ALA A 225 7.72 -18.81 1.92
CA ALA A 225 6.95 -18.40 0.75
C ALA A 225 7.86 -18.16 -0.46
N GLU A 226 8.94 -17.38 -0.29
CA GLU A 226 9.95 -17.13 -1.30
C GLU A 226 10.50 -18.44 -1.88
N ARG A 227 10.87 -19.37 -1.01
CA ARG A 227 11.41 -20.65 -1.42
C ARG A 227 10.47 -21.46 -2.32
N TYR A 228 9.18 -21.48 -1.99
CA TYR A 228 8.17 -22.20 -2.79
C TYR A 228 7.83 -21.45 -4.07
N TYR A 229 7.68 -20.13 -4.03
CA TYR A 229 7.48 -19.32 -5.23
C TYR A 229 8.67 -19.42 -6.18
N LYS A 230 9.90 -19.40 -5.69
CA LYS A 230 11.11 -19.56 -6.51
C LYS A 230 11.11 -20.88 -7.25
N LYS A 231 10.75 -21.97 -6.55
CA LYS A 231 10.64 -23.28 -7.17
C LYS A 231 9.59 -23.32 -8.29
N SER A 232 8.45 -22.69 -8.08
CA SER A 232 7.38 -22.60 -9.07
C SER A 232 7.75 -21.67 -10.23
N ALA A 233 8.33 -20.51 -9.92
CA ALA A 233 8.79 -19.53 -10.90
C ALA A 233 9.88 -20.10 -11.84
N ASP A 234 10.81 -20.93 -11.29
CA ASP A 234 11.84 -21.60 -12.07
C ASP A 234 11.25 -22.65 -13.03
N ASN A 235 10.08 -23.20 -12.72
CA ASN A 235 9.32 -24.07 -13.61
C ASN A 235 8.46 -23.30 -14.63
N GLY A 236 8.52 -21.97 -14.63
CA GLY A 236 7.84 -21.11 -15.60
C GLY A 236 6.49 -20.58 -15.15
N ASP A 237 6.06 -20.86 -13.90
CA ASP A 237 4.77 -20.34 -13.42
C ASP A 237 4.78 -18.81 -13.31
N MET A 238 3.95 -18.18 -14.11
CA MET A 238 3.83 -16.74 -14.24
C MET A 238 3.37 -16.07 -12.93
N LYS A 239 2.43 -16.70 -12.22
CA LYS A 239 1.90 -16.16 -10.96
C LYS A 239 2.98 -16.16 -9.87
N SER A 240 3.77 -17.24 -9.80
CA SER A 240 4.90 -17.31 -8.87
C SER A 240 6.01 -16.32 -9.20
N GLN A 241 6.31 -16.09 -10.49
CA GLN A 241 7.25 -15.06 -10.92
C GLN A 241 6.80 -13.68 -10.44
N TYR A 242 5.54 -13.35 -10.65
CA TYR A 242 4.98 -12.08 -10.17
C TYR A 242 5.03 -11.94 -8.64
N ARG A 243 4.61 -12.99 -7.90
CA ARG A 243 4.62 -12.95 -6.42
C ARG A 243 6.04 -12.84 -5.86
N LEU A 244 6.98 -13.57 -6.43
CA LEU A 244 8.38 -13.51 -6.04
C LEU A 244 8.98 -12.13 -6.31
N ALA A 245 8.74 -11.57 -7.49
CA ALA A 245 9.12 -10.20 -7.83
C ALA A 245 8.55 -9.17 -6.83
N TYR A 246 7.30 -9.36 -6.41
CA TYR A 246 6.66 -8.50 -5.43
C TYR A 246 7.30 -8.61 -4.03
N ILE A 247 7.74 -9.80 -3.62
CA ILE A 247 8.46 -9.98 -2.35
C ILE A 247 9.80 -9.22 -2.41
N TYR A 248 10.59 -9.41 -3.47
CA TYR A 248 11.87 -8.73 -3.66
C TYR A 248 11.72 -7.19 -3.76
N ASP A 249 10.67 -6.69 -4.43
CA ASP A 249 10.36 -5.25 -4.47
C ASP A 249 10.13 -4.68 -3.06
N ARG A 250 9.45 -5.43 -2.18
CA ARG A 250 9.23 -5.03 -0.79
C ARG A 250 10.48 -5.11 0.09
N GLU A 251 11.40 -6.01 -0.22
CA GLU A 251 12.68 -6.18 0.47
C GLU A 251 13.76 -5.24 -0.08
N GLU A 252 13.40 -4.41 -1.08
CA GLU A 252 14.30 -3.49 -1.78
C GLU A 252 15.44 -4.20 -2.53
N ASP A 253 15.28 -5.48 -2.85
CA ASP A 253 16.14 -6.21 -3.77
C ASP A 253 15.69 -5.98 -5.21
N LEU A 254 16.13 -4.83 -5.74
CA LEU A 254 15.61 -4.31 -7.00
C LEU A 254 16.03 -5.15 -8.20
N ASP A 255 17.24 -5.71 -8.18
CA ASP A 255 17.76 -6.50 -9.31
C ASP A 255 16.94 -7.77 -9.52
N ASP A 256 16.68 -8.51 -8.44
CA ASP A 256 15.88 -9.72 -8.49
C ASP A 256 14.39 -9.41 -8.78
N ALA A 257 13.86 -8.31 -8.20
CA ALA A 257 12.49 -7.86 -8.50
C ALA A 257 12.30 -7.58 -9.99
N ILE A 258 13.21 -6.83 -10.62
CA ILE A 258 13.18 -6.52 -12.05
C ILE A 258 13.23 -7.81 -12.87
N GLU A 259 14.19 -8.73 -12.58
CA GLU A 259 14.34 -9.98 -13.31
C GLU A 259 13.03 -10.78 -13.33
N TYR A 260 12.42 -10.97 -12.16
CA TYR A 260 11.21 -11.79 -12.08
C TYR A 260 9.96 -11.09 -12.64
N TYR A 261 9.86 -9.75 -12.53
CA TYR A 261 8.80 -9.01 -13.25
C TYR A 261 8.96 -9.15 -14.76
N GLU A 262 10.18 -9.03 -15.32
CA GLU A 262 10.45 -9.21 -16.75
C GLU A 262 10.11 -10.62 -17.23
N ARG A 263 10.42 -11.65 -16.42
CA ARG A 263 10.05 -13.04 -16.72
C ARG A 263 8.53 -13.21 -16.80
N ALA A 264 7.77 -12.61 -15.88
CA ALA A 264 6.32 -12.64 -15.93
C ALA A 264 5.77 -11.82 -17.11
N ILE A 265 6.38 -10.67 -17.44
CA ILE A 265 6.02 -9.83 -18.60
C ILE A 265 6.23 -10.59 -19.92
N SER A 266 7.25 -11.44 -20.01
CA SER A 266 7.49 -12.27 -21.20
C SER A 266 6.34 -13.26 -21.47
N GLN A 267 5.51 -13.52 -20.45
CA GLN A 267 4.28 -14.31 -20.53
C GLN A 267 3.00 -13.44 -20.57
N GLU A 268 3.16 -12.15 -20.92
CA GLU A 268 2.07 -11.19 -21.06
C GLU A 268 1.36 -10.81 -19.74
N HIS A 269 2.01 -10.98 -18.58
CA HIS A 269 1.43 -10.60 -17.30
C HIS A 269 1.34 -9.08 -17.13
N ILE A 270 0.15 -8.54 -17.26
CA ILE A 270 -0.10 -7.09 -17.28
C ILE A 270 0.22 -6.41 -15.94
N MET A 271 -0.13 -7.07 -14.82
CA MET A 271 0.13 -6.50 -13.49
C MET A 271 1.64 -6.36 -13.21
N SER A 272 2.48 -7.24 -13.74
CA SER A 272 3.94 -7.10 -13.67
C SER A 272 4.45 -5.86 -14.40
N LYS A 273 3.86 -5.51 -15.56
CA LYS A 273 4.18 -4.25 -16.27
C LYS A 273 3.90 -3.04 -15.40
N PHE A 274 2.73 -3.02 -14.77
CA PHE A 274 2.35 -1.93 -13.87
C PHE A 274 3.29 -1.83 -12.65
N ARG A 275 3.63 -2.95 -12.01
CA ARG A 275 4.52 -2.96 -10.85
C ARG A 275 5.95 -2.55 -11.22
N LEU A 276 6.47 -3.07 -12.33
CA LEU A 276 7.80 -2.69 -12.83
C LEU A 276 7.84 -1.20 -13.21
N ALA A 277 6.77 -0.68 -13.79
CA ALA A 277 6.63 0.75 -14.06
C ALA A 277 6.69 1.60 -12.78
N ASN A 278 6.01 1.16 -11.71
CA ASN A 278 6.08 1.83 -10.40
C ASN A 278 7.51 1.83 -9.85
N LEU A 279 8.22 0.71 -9.98
CA LEU A 279 9.59 0.56 -9.53
C LEU A 279 10.53 1.49 -10.31
N PHE A 280 10.46 1.49 -11.64
CA PHE A 280 11.25 2.39 -12.47
C PHE A 280 10.94 3.86 -12.21
N ASN A 281 9.67 4.20 -11.97
CA ASN A 281 9.29 5.57 -11.60
C ASN A 281 9.92 5.98 -10.26
N LYS A 282 9.93 5.10 -9.27
CA LYS A 282 10.56 5.31 -7.95
C LYS A 282 12.08 5.53 -8.08
N GLU A 283 12.73 4.77 -8.97
CA GLU A 283 14.17 4.88 -9.27
C GLU A 283 14.53 6.06 -10.18
N GLY A 284 13.53 6.80 -10.66
CA GLY A 284 13.73 7.94 -11.57
C GLY A 284 13.97 7.55 -13.04
N ASN A 285 13.82 6.30 -13.40
CA ASN A 285 13.84 5.85 -14.79
C ASN A 285 12.48 6.10 -15.46
N ILE A 286 12.21 7.38 -15.72
CA ILE A 286 10.90 7.85 -16.20
C ILE A 286 10.58 7.35 -17.61
N VAL A 287 11.59 7.09 -18.43
CA VAL A 287 11.37 6.67 -19.84
C VAL A 287 10.76 5.26 -19.87
N ASP A 288 11.41 4.31 -19.22
CA ASP A 288 10.93 2.92 -19.21
C ASP A 288 9.63 2.80 -18.40
N ALA A 289 9.51 3.58 -17.29
CA ALA A 289 8.26 3.66 -16.54
C ALA A 289 7.07 4.10 -17.40
N LYS A 290 7.26 5.16 -18.23
CA LYS A 290 6.22 5.70 -19.10
C LYS A 290 5.76 4.67 -20.15
N GLU A 291 6.69 3.95 -20.76
CA GLU A 291 6.40 2.91 -21.75
C GLU A 291 5.56 1.77 -21.13
N LEU A 292 5.99 1.26 -19.98
CA LEU A 292 5.26 0.21 -19.28
C LEU A 292 3.89 0.65 -18.76
N TYR A 293 3.76 1.90 -18.28
CA TYR A 293 2.46 2.45 -17.91
C TYR A 293 1.54 2.61 -19.12
N GLU A 294 2.06 2.99 -20.30
CA GLU A 294 1.27 3.06 -21.54
C GLU A 294 0.69 1.70 -21.89
N GLU A 295 1.49 0.64 -21.81
CA GLU A 295 1.03 -0.71 -22.07
C GLU A 295 0.01 -1.20 -21.03
N ALA A 296 0.29 -0.96 -19.74
CA ALA A 296 -0.62 -1.34 -18.66
C ALA A 296 -1.96 -0.55 -18.74
N SER A 297 -1.90 0.73 -19.07
CA SER A 297 -3.07 1.59 -19.27
C SER A 297 -3.91 1.10 -20.47
N ALA A 298 -3.27 0.74 -21.57
CA ALA A 298 -3.94 0.18 -22.75
C ALA A 298 -4.63 -1.16 -22.44
N ALA A 299 -4.08 -1.93 -21.50
CA ALA A 299 -4.69 -3.17 -21.01
C ALA A 299 -5.79 -2.95 -19.96
N GLY A 300 -6.08 -1.70 -19.59
CA GLY A 300 -7.18 -1.34 -18.70
C GLY A 300 -6.81 -1.19 -17.21
N ILE A 301 -5.53 -1.17 -16.85
CA ILE A 301 -5.10 -0.88 -15.48
C ILE A 301 -5.33 0.60 -15.19
N ILE A 302 -6.30 0.88 -14.32
CA ILE A 302 -6.79 2.23 -14.00
C ILE A 302 -5.69 3.06 -13.34
N GLU A 303 -4.96 2.47 -12.42
CA GLU A 303 -3.86 3.10 -11.69
C GLU A 303 -2.70 3.46 -12.63
N ALA A 304 -2.44 2.64 -13.64
CA ALA A 304 -1.43 2.93 -14.66
C ALA A 304 -1.79 4.18 -15.47
N THR A 305 -3.07 4.32 -15.86
CA THR A 305 -3.58 5.51 -16.57
C THR A 305 -3.40 6.77 -15.72
N ASN A 306 -3.73 6.69 -14.43
CA ASN A 306 -3.53 7.80 -13.49
C ASN A 306 -2.06 8.15 -13.30
N ASN A 307 -1.18 7.16 -13.11
CA ASN A 307 0.25 7.38 -12.89
C ASN A 307 0.94 7.92 -14.14
N LEU A 308 0.54 7.44 -15.32
CA LEU A 308 0.98 8.00 -16.59
C LEU A 308 0.56 9.48 -16.73
N GLY A 309 -0.67 9.81 -16.31
CA GLY A 309 -1.13 11.19 -16.21
C GLY A 309 -0.26 12.03 -15.29
N GLY A 310 0.17 11.48 -14.15
CA GLY A 310 1.12 12.10 -13.22
C GLY A 310 2.47 12.40 -13.86
N ILE A 311 3.06 11.43 -14.54
CA ILE A 311 4.32 11.63 -15.27
C ILE A 311 4.18 12.71 -16.35
N CYS A 312 3.11 12.68 -17.15
CA CYS A 312 2.85 13.70 -18.15
C CYS A 312 2.68 15.11 -17.52
N PHE A 313 2.07 15.19 -16.34
CA PHE A 313 1.94 16.42 -15.59
C PHE A 313 3.31 16.97 -15.15
N GLU A 314 4.17 16.15 -14.54
CA GLU A 314 5.53 16.52 -14.14
C GLU A 314 6.39 16.97 -15.34
N GLN A 315 6.22 16.32 -16.49
CA GLN A 315 6.87 16.68 -17.75
C GLN A 315 6.25 17.92 -18.43
N ARG A 316 5.21 18.54 -17.85
CA ARG A 316 4.45 19.66 -18.40
C ARG A 316 3.72 19.35 -19.71
N GLU A 317 3.47 18.08 -19.98
CA GLU A 317 2.62 17.62 -21.09
C GLU A 317 1.12 17.76 -20.69
N TYR A 318 0.71 18.98 -20.29
CA TYR A 318 -0.59 19.21 -19.64
C TYR A 318 -1.80 18.72 -20.42
N ALA A 319 -1.79 18.87 -21.76
CA ALA A 319 -2.92 18.41 -22.58
C ALA A 319 -3.12 16.89 -22.47
N ARG A 320 -2.02 16.12 -22.54
CA ARG A 320 -2.05 14.66 -22.41
C ARG A 320 -2.41 14.23 -20.98
N ALA A 321 -1.86 14.91 -19.98
CA ALA A 321 -2.20 14.63 -18.58
C ALA A 321 -3.70 14.83 -18.29
N VAL A 322 -4.32 15.90 -18.85
CA VAL A 322 -5.77 16.14 -18.75
C VAL A 322 -6.59 15.01 -19.35
N GLU A 323 -6.20 14.52 -20.53
CA GLU A 323 -6.88 13.38 -21.18
C GLU A 323 -6.79 12.13 -20.31
N LEU A 324 -5.58 11.75 -19.89
CA LEU A 324 -5.35 10.56 -19.08
C LEU A 324 -6.08 10.62 -17.73
N PHE A 325 -6.03 11.74 -17.02
CA PHE A 325 -6.78 11.87 -15.77
C PHE A 325 -8.29 11.79 -15.98
N LYS A 326 -8.83 12.33 -17.09
CA LYS A 326 -10.24 12.18 -17.42
C LYS A 326 -10.61 10.73 -17.71
N ASP A 327 -9.79 10.03 -18.50
CA ASP A 327 -9.99 8.61 -18.79
C ASP A 327 -9.97 7.80 -17.49
N ALA A 328 -9.00 8.07 -16.60
CA ALA A 328 -8.95 7.42 -15.28
C ALA A 328 -10.20 7.74 -14.42
N ILE A 329 -10.71 8.98 -14.47
CA ILE A 329 -11.94 9.36 -13.76
C ILE A 329 -13.16 8.62 -14.32
N ASP A 330 -13.27 8.47 -15.64
CA ASP A 330 -14.36 7.73 -16.29
C ASP A 330 -14.31 6.23 -15.90
N MET A 331 -13.11 5.71 -15.66
CA MET A 331 -12.85 4.38 -15.10
C MET A 331 -13.02 4.31 -13.56
N LYS A 332 -13.53 5.37 -12.91
CA LYS A 332 -13.79 5.50 -11.46
C LYS A 332 -12.54 5.63 -10.57
N CYS A 333 -11.41 6.06 -11.10
CA CYS A 333 -10.22 6.39 -10.32
C CYS A 333 -10.43 7.66 -9.48
N ARG A 334 -10.64 7.53 -8.18
CA ARG A 334 -10.81 8.69 -7.29
C ARG A 334 -9.56 9.58 -7.18
N PRO A 335 -8.32 9.03 -7.07
CA PRO A 335 -7.10 9.83 -7.05
C PRO A 335 -6.97 10.78 -8.26
N ALA A 336 -7.36 10.35 -9.46
CA ALA A 336 -7.28 11.15 -10.67
C ALA A 336 -8.10 12.45 -10.61
N ILE A 337 -9.17 12.49 -9.80
CA ILE A 337 -9.97 13.70 -9.58
C ILE A 337 -9.14 14.78 -8.90
N GLU A 338 -8.39 14.42 -7.87
CA GLU A 338 -7.50 15.36 -7.18
C GLU A 338 -6.35 15.79 -8.07
N ASN A 339 -5.68 14.83 -8.73
CA ASN A 339 -4.56 15.12 -9.63
C ASN A 339 -4.96 16.09 -10.75
N LEU A 340 -6.15 15.92 -11.32
CA LEU A 340 -6.68 16.84 -12.32
C LEU A 340 -7.00 18.21 -11.72
N GLY A 341 -7.48 18.27 -10.49
CA GLY A 341 -7.65 19.52 -9.75
C GLY A 341 -6.32 20.24 -9.54
N ASP A 342 -5.26 19.51 -9.17
CA ASP A 342 -3.92 20.05 -8.99
C ASP A 342 -3.34 20.58 -10.30
N LEU A 343 -3.53 19.85 -11.39
CA LEU A 343 -3.13 20.29 -12.73
C LEU A 343 -3.83 21.61 -13.11
N TYR A 344 -5.13 21.73 -12.84
CA TYR A 344 -5.86 22.97 -13.10
C TYR A 344 -5.43 24.12 -12.18
N MET A 345 -5.00 23.83 -10.95
CA MET A 345 -4.40 24.86 -10.09
C MET A 345 -3.09 25.38 -10.70
N GLU A 346 -2.19 24.49 -11.10
CA GLU A 346 -0.89 24.89 -11.66
C GLU A 346 -1.03 25.65 -12.97
N THR A 347 -2.00 25.27 -13.81
CA THR A 347 -2.27 25.96 -15.08
C THR A 347 -3.11 27.24 -14.91
N GLY A 348 -3.49 27.62 -13.70
CA GLY A 348 -4.26 28.82 -13.40
C GLY A 348 -5.76 28.71 -13.70
N ALA A 349 -6.26 27.54 -14.05
CA ALA A 349 -7.69 27.31 -14.31
C ALA A 349 -8.46 27.03 -13.01
N ILE A 350 -8.41 28.01 -12.08
CA ILE A 350 -8.83 27.83 -10.68
C ILE A 350 -10.31 27.40 -10.55
N ASP A 351 -11.22 27.91 -11.38
CA ASP A 351 -12.65 27.51 -11.33
C ASP A 351 -12.83 26.01 -11.67
N SER A 352 -12.02 25.51 -12.61
CA SER A 352 -11.99 24.09 -12.91
C SER A 352 -11.43 23.27 -11.73
N ALA A 353 -10.35 23.75 -11.10
CA ALA A 353 -9.77 23.10 -9.93
C ALA A 353 -10.81 22.98 -8.80
N ILE A 354 -11.52 24.07 -8.48
CA ILE A 354 -12.60 24.06 -7.48
C ILE A 354 -13.63 22.99 -7.82
N SER A 355 -14.10 22.95 -9.08
CA SER A 355 -15.13 21.99 -9.51
C SER A 355 -14.71 20.54 -9.33
N TYR A 356 -13.41 20.23 -9.49
CA TYR A 356 -12.89 18.87 -9.27
C TYR A 356 -12.69 18.56 -7.80
N PHE A 357 -12.11 19.46 -7.01
CA PHE A 357 -11.94 19.24 -5.57
C PHE A 357 -13.29 19.10 -4.83
N GLU A 358 -14.32 19.82 -5.25
CA GLU A 358 -15.68 19.70 -4.69
C GLU A 358 -16.32 18.33 -4.94
N LYS A 359 -15.83 17.53 -5.90
CA LYS A 359 -16.26 16.14 -6.07
C LYS A 359 -15.75 15.22 -4.95
N LEU A 360 -14.74 15.66 -4.18
CA LEU A 360 -14.13 14.94 -3.07
C LEU A 360 -14.29 15.68 -1.73
N PRO A 361 -15.52 16.01 -1.30
CA PRO A 361 -15.76 16.89 -0.16
C PRO A 361 -15.32 16.28 1.19
N GLY A 362 -15.12 14.98 1.25
CA GLY A 362 -14.63 14.26 2.43
C GLY A 362 -13.10 14.12 2.49
N LYS A 363 -12.37 14.43 1.41
CA LYS A 363 -10.90 14.29 1.38
C LYS A 363 -10.23 15.52 1.98
N LEU A 364 -9.44 15.31 3.03
CA LEU A 364 -8.79 16.38 3.78
C LEU A 364 -7.92 17.28 2.90
N SER A 365 -7.12 16.70 2.02
CA SER A 365 -6.25 17.45 1.10
C SER A 365 -7.05 18.40 0.19
N CYS A 366 -8.19 17.94 -0.35
CA CYS A 366 -9.07 18.79 -1.17
C CYS A 366 -9.74 19.89 -0.35
N GLN A 367 -10.12 19.62 0.91
CA GLN A 367 -10.69 20.62 1.81
C GLN A 367 -9.69 21.76 2.08
N ILE A 368 -8.43 21.41 2.36
CA ILE A 368 -7.35 22.38 2.59
C ILE A 368 -7.10 23.22 1.33
N LYS A 369 -7.00 22.57 0.15
CA LYS A 369 -6.81 23.27 -1.12
C LYS A 369 -7.96 24.23 -1.43
N LEU A 370 -9.20 23.77 -1.28
CA LEU A 370 -10.38 24.64 -1.45
C LEU A 370 -10.37 25.82 -0.47
N ALA A 371 -10.08 25.57 0.82
CA ALA A 371 -10.01 26.62 1.82
C ALA A 371 -8.98 27.69 1.45
N LYS A 372 -7.78 27.27 0.99
CA LYS A 372 -6.75 28.20 0.51
C LYS A 372 -7.19 28.99 -0.72
N ILE A 373 -7.78 28.32 -1.72
CA ILE A 373 -8.27 28.99 -2.93
C ILE A 373 -9.30 30.07 -2.60
N TYR A 374 -10.25 29.79 -1.70
CA TYR A 374 -11.24 30.76 -1.30
C TYR A 374 -10.64 31.88 -0.42
N ASP A 375 -9.65 31.58 0.40
CA ASP A 375 -8.89 32.56 1.20
C ASP A 375 -8.09 33.50 0.28
N ASP A 376 -7.39 32.98 -0.73
CA ASP A 376 -6.65 33.76 -1.72
C ASP A 376 -7.55 34.65 -2.59
N ARG A 377 -8.80 34.25 -2.78
CA ARG A 377 -9.85 35.04 -3.49
C ARG A 377 -10.56 36.04 -2.58
N GLU A 378 -10.18 36.11 -1.33
CA GLU A 378 -10.85 36.93 -0.31
C GLU A 378 -12.35 36.57 -0.11
N ASP A 379 -12.75 35.37 -0.53
CA ASP A 379 -14.07 34.82 -0.27
C ASP A 379 -14.11 34.22 1.15
N ILE A 380 -14.42 35.08 2.09
CA ILE A 380 -14.44 34.77 3.52
C ILE A 380 -15.44 33.65 3.85
N GLU A 381 -16.59 33.60 3.20
CA GLU A 381 -17.64 32.60 3.44
C GLU A 381 -17.22 31.21 2.96
N GLY A 382 -16.64 31.15 1.77
CA GLY A 382 -16.07 29.94 1.21
C GLY A 382 -14.91 29.43 2.05
N SER A 383 -13.97 30.33 2.43
CA SER A 383 -12.81 29.96 3.23
C SER A 383 -13.19 29.41 4.61
N ILE A 384 -14.12 30.07 5.32
CA ILE A 384 -14.66 29.56 6.59
C ILE A 384 -15.26 28.16 6.43
N THR A 385 -16.06 27.98 5.38
CA THR A 385 -16.73 26.68 5.13
C THR A 385 -15.74 25.55 5.00
N TRP A 386 -14.68 25.73 4.23
CA TRP A 386 -13.72 24.67 3.94
C TRP A 386 -12.67 24.52 5.04
N TYR A 387 -12.13 25.62 5.63
CA TYR A 387 -11.27 25.50 6.79
C TYR A 387 -11.97 24.84 7.98
N LYS A 388 -13.26 25.09 8.16
CA LYS A 388 -14.05 24.43 9.21
C LYS A 388 -14.12 22.92 8.99
N LYS A 389 -14.39 22.46 7.76
CA LYS A 389 -14.40 21.02 7.44
C LYS A 389 -13.03 20.39 7.67
N ALA A 390 -11.95 21.05 7.22
CA ALA A 390 -10.59 20.56 7.43
C ALA A 390 -10.23 20.49 8.92
N ALA A 391 -10.58 21.51 9.70
CA ALA A 391 -10.35 21.53 11.14
C ALA A 391 -11.16 20.45 11.88
N GLU A 392 -12.39 20.19 11.47
CA GLU A 392 -13.24 19.10 12.00
C GLU A 392 -12.64 17.71 11.67
N ASN A 393 -11.91 17.59 10.56
CA ASN A 393 -11.15 16.40 10.18
C ASN A 393 -9.73 16.34 10.80
N GLY A 394 -9.43 17.26 11.72
CA GLY A 394 -8.20 17.22 12.53
C GLY A 394 -7.02 18.01 11.97
N ASP A 395 -7.20 18.79 10.89
CA ASP A 395 -6.13 19.64 10.37
C ASP A 395 -5.88 20.84 11.27
N ILE A 396 -4.74 20.85 11.93
CA ILE A 396 -4.37 21.89 12.90
C ILE A 396 -4.07 23.24 12.24
N PRO A 397 -3.33 23.32 11.11
CA PRO A 397 -3.15 24.57 10.39
C PRO A 397 -4.47 25.22 9.97
N SER A 398 -5.41 24.42 9.48
CA SER A 398 -6.75 24.91 9.11
C SER A 398 -7.53 25.44 10.32
N ALA A 399 -7.45 24.75 11.47
CA ALA A 399 -8.06 25.24 12.70
C ALA A 399 -7.45 26.59 13.12
N TYR A 400 -6.13 26.72 13.08
CA TYR A 400 -5.44 27.96 13.38
C TYR A 400 -5.86 29.11 12.42
N ARG A 401 -5.86 28.84 11.10
CA ARG A 401 -6.24 29.85 10.10
C ARG A 401 -7.68 30.27 10.25
N LEU A 402 -8.61 29.35 10.48
CA LEU A 402 -10.01 29.64 10.76
C LEU A 402 -10.19 30.50 12.01
N ALA A 403 -9.43 30.22 13.06
CA ALA A 403 -9.45 31.02 14.28
C ALA A 403 -8.99 32.46 14.02
N CYS A 404 -7.95 32.66 13.19
CA CYS A 404 -7.51 34.00 12.78
C CYS A 404 -8.58 34.73 11.97
N ILE A 405 -9.28 34.05 11.06
CA ILE A 405 -10.38 34.64 10.29
C ILE A 405 -11.50 35.10 11.24
N TYR A 406 -11.91 34.25 12.21
CA TYR A 406 -12.91 34.60 13.19
C TYR A 406 -12.47 35.77 14.11
N GLU A 407 -11.20 35.85 14.48
CA GLU A 407 -10.63 36.95 15.26
C GLU A 407 -10.74 38.27 14.47
N ASN A 408 -10.37 38.27 13.20
CA ASN A 408 -10.45 39.42 12.31
C ASN A 408 -11.92 39.90 12.10
N LEU A 409 -12.86 38.98 12.09
CA LEU A 409 -14.30 39.28 12.00
C LEU A 409 -14.93 39.70 13.34
N GLY A 410 -14.16 39.75 14.43
CA GLY A 410 -14.66 40.06 15.78
C GLY A 410 -15.47 38.93 16.42
N ASN A 411 -15.49 37.75 15.82
CA ASN A 411 -16.14 36.57 16.42
C ASN A 411 -15.20 35.88 17.43
N ILE A 412 -15.02 36.53 18.58
CA ILE A 412 -14.08 36.05 19.62
C ILE A 412 -14.40 34.64 20.11
N LYS A 413 -15.70 34.29 20.25
CA LYS A 413 -16.08 32.94 20.68
C LYS A 413 -15.68 31.85 19.68
N GLY A 414 -15.87 32.11 18.39
CA GLY A 414 -15.44 31.21 17.32
C GLY A 414 -13.93 31.08 17.27
N SER A 415 -13.23 32.21 17.39
CA SER A 415 -11.76 32.26 17.39
C SER A 415 -11.17 31.44 18.55
N ILE A 416 -11.65 31.65 19.79
CA ILE A 416 -11.20 30.89 20.97
C ILE A 416 -11.36 29.36 20.71
N LYS A 417 -12.53 28.94 20.23
CA LYS A 417 -12.80 27.50 19.98
C LYS A 417 -11.72 26.84 19.12
N TYR A 418 -11.38 27.47 18.02
CA TYR A 418 -10.45 26.88 17.07
C TYR A 418 -8.97 27.10 17.43
N PHE A 419 -8.65 28.22 18.11
CA PHE A 419 -7.34 28.37 18.74
C PHE A 419 -7.12 27.35 19.86
N GLU A 420 -8.13 26.99 20.66
CA GLU A 420 -8.03 25.95 21.66
C GLU A 420 -7.78 24.58 21.03
N GLN A 421 -8.45 24.28 19.93
CA GLN A 421 -8.19 23.05 19.15
C GLN A 421 -6.73 23.00 18.69
N ALA A 422 -6.22 24.09 18.12
CA ALA A 422 -4.83 24.15 17.68
C ALA A 422 -3.84 24.10 18.86
N ALA A 423 -4.12 24.82 19.94
CA ALA A 423 -3.28 24.83 21.14
C ALA A 423 -3.21 23.46 21.83
N ALA A 424 -4.28 22.67 21.80
CA ALA A 424 -4.29 21.30 22.32
C ALA A 424 -3.31 20.38 21.57
N ALA A 425 -3.01 20.69 20.30
CA ALA A 425 -1.99 20.04 19.49
C ALA A 425 -0.59 20.72 19.58
N ASN A 426 -0.36 21.54 20.63
CA ASN A 426 0.89 22.27 20.85
C ASN A 426 1.24 23.31 19.78
N HIS A 427 0.27 23.85 19.06
CA HIS A 427 0.51 24.94 18.11
C HIS A 427 0.83 26.25 18.85
N LEU A 428 2.09 26.66 18.85
CA LEU A 428 2.60 27.77 19.67
C LEU A 428 1.90 29.10 19.35
N ASN A 429 1.71 29.44 18.08
CA ASN A 429 1.05 30.69 17.69
C ASN A 429 -0.42 30.76 18.18
N ALA A 430 -1.12 29.62 18.18
CA ALA A 430 -2.49 29.56 18.73
C ALA A 430 -2.50 29.86 20.23
N MET A 431 -1.50 29.36 20.98
CA MET A 431 -1.35 29.67 22.40
C MET A 431 -1.07 31.17 22.62
N VAL A 432 -0.28 31.81 21.75
CA VAL A 432 -0.01 33.26 21.80
C VAL A 432 -1.28 34.06 21.59
N HIS A 433 -2.07 33.71 20.57
CA HIS A 433 -3.35 34.39 20.31
C HIS A 433 -4.34 34.20 21.46
N LEU A 434 -4.49 32.99 21.97
CA LEU A 434 -5.33 32.72 23.14
C LEU A 434 -4.88 33.53 24.37
N GLY A 435 -3.59 33.52 24.66
CA GLY A 435 -3.03 34.29 25.76
C GLY A 435 -3.35 35.77 25.63
N ARG A 436 -3.24 36.32 24.41
CA ARG A 436 -3.60 37.70 24.11
C ARG A 436 -5.09 37.98 24.31
N ILE A 437 -5.97 37.12 23.78
CA ILE A 437 -7.43 37.25 23.91
C ILE A 437 -7.82 37.23 25.40
N TYR A 438 -7.33 36.23 26.16
CA TYR A 438 -7.63 36.13 27.59
C TYR A 438 -7.09 37.32 28.41
N TYR A 439 -5.94 37.89 28.01
CA TYR A 439 -5.41 39.10 28.63
C TYR A 439 -6.35 40.29 28.47
N TYR A 440 -6.88 40.53 27.27
CA TYR A 440 -7.81 41.62 27.01
C TYR A 440 -9.19 41.44 27.66
N GLU A 441 -9.62 40.17 27.83
CA GLU A 441 -10.84 39.83 28.58
C GLU A 441 -10.65 39.92 30.12
N GLY A 442 -9.43 40.21 30.60
CA GLY A 442 -9.11 40.29 32.03
C GLY A 442 -8.93 38.93 32.72
N MET A 443 -8.88 37.87 31.95
CA MET A 443 -8.71 36.51 32.44
C MET A 443 -7.21 36.20 32.54
N TYR A 444 -6.56 36.78 33.55
CA TYR A 444 -5.11 36.79 33.65
C TYR A 444 -4.50 35.40 33.93
N ASP A 445 -5.18 34.55 34.70
CA ASP A 445 -4.70 33.19 35.00
C ASP A 445 -4.70 32.32 33.75
N GLU A 446 -5.78 32.36 32.95
CA GLU A 446 -5.88 31.65 31.68
C GLU A 446 -4.85 32.18 30.68
N SER A 447 -4.69 33.50 30.61
CA SER A 447 -3.68 34.14 29.77
C SER A 447 -2.28 33.66 30.13
N LYS A 448 -1.91 33.67 31.40
CA LYS A 448 -0.61 33.18 31.91
C LYS A 448 -0.38 31.71 31.57
N ASN A 449 -1.43 30.87 31.69
CA ASN A 449 -1.34 29.47 31.33
C ASN A 449 -1.05 29.26 29.83
N ARG A 450 -1.65 30.08 28.96
CA ARG A 450 -1.44 29.99 27.51
C ARG A 450 -0.08 30.52 27.07
N PHE A 451 0.41 31.61 27.69
CA PHE A 451 1.74 32.16 27.38
C PHE A 451 2.90 31.32 27.92
N ARG A 452 2.68 30.44 28.90
CA ARG A 452 3.76 29.69 29.60
C ARG A 452 4.64 28.91 28.67
N VAL A 453 4.05 28.07 27.80
CA VAL A 453 4.81 27.20 26.87
C VAL A 453 5.56 28.04 25.83
N PRO A 454 4.94 28.94 25.08
CA PRO A 454 5.67 29.79 24.13
C PRO A 454 6.78 30.62 24.79
N ALA A 455 6.58 31.12 26.01
CA ALA A 455 7.61 31.85 26.74
C ALA A 455 8.81 30.99 27.15
N GLN A 456 8.58 29.72 27.46
CA GLN A 456 9.64 28.75 27.74
C GLN A 456 10.45 28.40 26.49
N GLU A 457 9.78 28.30 25.34
CA GLU A 457 10.37 28.08 24.01
C GLU A 457 11.09 29.32 23.45
N GLY A 458 11.10 30.42 24.21
CA GLY A 458 11.91 31.60 23.83
C GLY A 458 11.11 32.74 23.17
N ASN A 459 9.79 32.61 23.01
CA ASN A 459 8.98 33.70 22.44
C ASN A 459 9.05 34.95 23.30
N THR A 460 9.69 35.98 22.79
CA THR A 460 9.98 37.23 23.48
C THR A 460 8.71 37.98 23.93
N TYR A 461 7.70 38.01 23.07
CA TYR A 461 6.40 38.63 23.41
C TYR A 461 5.77 37.92 24.59
N CYS A 462 5.71 36.58 24.58
CA CYS A 462 5.13 35.82 25.68
C CYS A 462 5.93 35.98 26.97
N GLN A 463 7.26 36.03 26.92
CA GLN A 463 8.11 36.32 28.07
C GLN A 463 7.78 37.69 28.66
N HIS A 464 7.64 38.71 27.80
CA HIS A 464 7.23 40.05 28.24
C HIS A 464 5.84 40.01 28.89
N MET A 465 4.85 39.38 28.26
CA MET A 465 3.49 39.30 28.77
C MET A 465 3.37 38.52 30.08
N MET A 466 4.15 37.46 30.25
CA MET A 466 4.28 36.76 31.53
C MET A 466 4.77 37.68 32.65
N GLY A 467 5.73 38.55 32.34
CA GLY A 467 6.18 39.59 33.24
C GLY A 467 5.10 40.60 33.58
N VAL A 468 4.36 41.09 32.57
CA VAL A 468 3.24 42.04 32.73
C VAL A 468 2.14 41.48 33.61
N ILE A 469 1.72 40.22 33.34
CA ILE A 469 0.66 39.58 34.12
C ILE A 469 1.10 39.37 35.58
N SER A 470 2.34 38.89 35.80
CA SER A 470 2.86 38.71 37.14
C SER A 470 3.03 40.01 37.94
N ASP A 471 3.28 41.14 37.26
CA ASP A 471 3.33 42.47 37.89
C ASP A 471 1.91 43.02 38.23
N ILE A 472 0.88 42.74 37.39
CA ILE A 472 -0.46 43.31 37.52
C ILE A 472 -1.37 42.46 38.38
N SER A 473 -1.47 41.15 38.12
CA SER A 473 -2.45 40.28 38.79
C SER A 473 -1.94 39.63 40.06
N ASP A 474 -0.69 39.16 40.03
CA ASP A 474 -0.15 38.38 41.12
C ASP A 474 0.61 39.23 42.16
N GLU A 475 0.92 40.50 41.82
CA GLU A 475 1.88 41.35 42.54
C GLU A 475 3.19 40.64 42.87
N ASN A 476 3.52 39.59 42.05
CA ASN A 476 4.70 38.75 42.22
C ASN A 476 5.90 39.35 41.47
N ILE A 477 6.51 40.29 42.14
CA ILE A 477 7.62 41.06 41.58
C ILE A 477 8.84 40.22 41.22
N GLU A 478 9.09 39.15 41.96
CA GLU A 478 10.22 38.25 41.67
C GLU A 478 10.00 37.47 40.37
N GLU A 479 8.79 36.99 40.16
CA GLU A 479 8.43 36.29 38.93
C GLU A 479 8.38 37.27 37.74
N ALA A 480 7.80 38.46 37.92
CA ALA A 480 7.78 39.50 36.90
C ALA A 480 9.21 39.88 36.47
N THR A 481 10.10 40.12 37.45
CA THR A 481 11.51 40.43 37.18
C THR A 481 12.19 39.31 36.36
N ARG A 482 11.99 38.04 36.73
CA ARG A 482 12.61 36.89 35.99
C ARG A 482 12.15 36.85 34.54
N TRP A 483 10.87 37.07 34.29
CA TRP A 483 10.34 37.03 32.93
C TRP A 483 10.76 38.25 32.10
N TYR A 484 10.76 39.45 32.69
CA TYR A 484 11.26 40.64 32.03
C TYR A 484 12.74 40.53 31.70
N GLU A 485 13.56 39.97 32.60
CA GLU A 485 14.98 39.72 32.33
C GLU A 485 15.21 38.75 31.16
N LYS A 486 14.40 37.71 31.05
CA LYS A 486 14.46 36.79 29.89
C LYS A 486 14.11 37.54 28.59
N ALA A 487 13.02 38.29 28.59
CA ALA A 487 12.61 39.06 27.42
C ALA A 487 13.65 40.15 27.05
N LYS A 488 14.29 40.77 28.03
CA LYS A 488 15.38 41.73 27.85
C LYS A 488 16.58 41.12 27.13
N LEU A 489 16.95 39.88 27.48
CA LEU A 489 18.03 39.12 26.78
C LEU A 489 17.72 38.90 25.30
N ASN A 490 16.42 38.85 24.95
CA ASN A 490 15.93 38.72 23.58
C ASN A 490 15.58 40.12 22.97
N ASN A 491 16.24 41.19 23.44
CA ASN A 491 16.13 42.56 22.94
C ASN A 491 14.76 43.26 23.10
N CYS A 492 13.89 42.81 24.01
CA CYS A 492 12.62 43.50 24.31
C CYS A 492 12.86 44.79 25.12
N ILE A 493 12.70 45.95 24.49
CA ILE A 493 12.91 47.26 25.11
C ILE A 493 11.82 47.54 26.16
N GLU A 494 10.58 47.15 25.90
CA GLU A 494 9.44 47.32 26.80
C GLU A 494 9.67 46.56 28.13
N SER A 495 10.38 45.46 28.11
CA SER A 495 10.75 44.72 29.33
C SER A 495 11.78 45.49 30.16
N VAL A 496 12.73 46.18 29.51
CA VAL A 496 13.68 47.08 30.20
C VAL A 496 12.97 48.25 30.85
N GLU A 497 11.99 48.88 30.16
CA GLU A 497 11.15 49.95 30.66
C GLU A 497 10.38 49.47 31.91
N ASN A 498 9.76 48.30 31.83
CA ASN A 498 9.00 47.73 32.92
C ASN A 498 9.89 47.33 34.12
N LEU A 499 11.08 46.83 33.90
CA LEU A 499 12.06 46.57 34.97
C LEU A 499 12.40 47.88 35.70
N GLY A 500 12.74 48.91 34.95
CA GLY A 500 12.99 50.23 35.52
C GLY A 500 11.83 50.73 36.35
N ARG A 501 10.59 50.66 35.84
CA ARG A 501 9.36 51.04 36.53
C ARG A 501 9.10 50.21 37.80
N LEU A 502 9.35 48.94 37.74
CA LEU A 502 9.15 47.99 38.85
C LEU A 502 10.10 48.30 40.01
N TYR A 503 11.38 48.54 39.75
CA TYR A 503 12.32 48.96 40.79
C TYR A 503 12.08 50.38 41.28
N TYR A 504 11.63 51.31 40.42
CA TYR A 504 11.21 52.66 40.84
C TYR A 504 10.07 52.63 41.84
N LYS A 505 9.02 51.84 41.62
CA LYS A 505 7.89 51.62 42.53
C LYS A 505 8.34 51.13 43.92
N ARG A 506 9.40 50.31 43.95
CA ARG A 506 10.00 49.77 45.18
C ARG A 506 10.93 50.74 45.92
N ASN A 507 11.13 51.91 45.39
CA ASN A 507 12.12 52.88 45.87
C ASN A 507 13.58 52.36 45.76
N ASP A 508 13.83 51.30 44.98
CA ASP A 508 15.19 50.90 44.61
C ASP A 508 15.67 51.73 43.40
N PHE A 509 15.98 52.98 43.73
CA PHE A 509 16.36 53.97 42.73
C PHE A 509 17.69 53.69 42.04
N ASN A 510 18.52 52.80 42.60
CA ASN A 510 19.81 52.48 41.97
C ASN A 510 19.57 51.49 40.83
N ARG A 511 18.85 50.41 41.04
CA ARG A 511 18.49 49.46 39.98
C ARG A 511 17.57 50.09 38.94
N ALA A 512 16.63 50.92 39.35
CA ALA A 512 15.79 51.69 38.40
C ALA A 512 16.64 52.54 37.45
N GLU A 513 17.67 53.21 37.97
CA GLU A 513 18.61 54.02 37.20
C GLU A 513 19.37 53.17 36.17
N GLU A 514 19.86 51.98 36.56
CA GLU A 514 20.59 51.06 35.68
C GLU A 514 19.71 50.66 34.48
N TYR A 515 18.47 50.22 34.74
CA TYR A 515 17.59 49.81 33.65
C TYR A 515 17.13 51.00 32.79
N TYR A 516 16.84 52.15 33.38
CA TYR A 516 16.50 53.33 32.56
C TYR A 516 17.66 53.80 31.71
N LYS A 517 18.91 53.74 32.18
CA LYS A 517 20.09 54.01 31.37
C LYS A 517 20.25 53.03 30.24
N GLU A 518 20.10 51.71 30.52
CA GLU A 518 20.15 50.66 29.50
C GLU A 518 19.05 50.91 28.44
N GLY A 519 17.82 51.28 28.86
CA GLY A 519 16.73 51.59 27.94
C GLY A 519 17.02 52.81 27.08
N VAL A 520 17.68 53.83 27.63
CA VAL A 520 18.10 55.03 26.88
C VAL A 520 19.16 54.65 25.82
N GLU A 521 20.13 53.81 26.20
CA GLU A 521 21.17 53.30 25.27
C GLU A 521 20.55 52.48 24.13
N ARG A 522 19.46 51.79 24.40
CA ARG A 522 18.66 51.05 23.39
C ARG A 522 17.66 51.92 22.63
N GLY A 523 17.61 53.25 22.91
CA GLY A 523 16.79 54.19 22.17
C GLY A 523 15.39 54.45 22.74
N SER A 524 15.07 53.98 23.95
CA SER A 524 13.78 54.24 24.57
C SER A 524 13.62 55.70 25.04
N ARG A 525 12.69 56.44 24.43
CA ARG A 525 12.31 57.79 24.87
C ARG A 525 11.63 57.77 26.23
N LYS A 526 10.86 56.70 26.54
CA LYS A 526 10.20 56.53 27.84
C LYS A 526 11.21 56.36 28.95
N CYS A 527 12.28 55.56 28.75
CA CYS A 527 13.35 55.45 29.71
C CYS A 527 14.08 56.73 29.95
N ALA A 528 14.33 57.56 28.91
CA ALA A 528 14.95 58.87 29.04
C ALA A 528 14.13 59.80 29.92
N TYR A 529 12.81 59.85 29.70
CA TYR A 529 11.90 60.62 30.52
C TYR A 529 11.87 60.12 31.98
N MET A 530 11.71 58.82 32.21
CA MET A 530 11.68 58.23 33.54
C MET A 530 13.00 58.41 34.29
N LEU A 531 14.14 58.39 33.60
CA LEU A 531 15.44 58.71 34.18
C LEU A 531 15.48 60.15 34.69
N GLY A 532 14.96 61.08 33.93
CA GLY A 532 14.81 62.49 34.37
C GLY A 532 13.94 62.62 35.64
N CYS A 533 12.79 61.94 35.66
CA CYS A 533 11.91 61.92 36.84
C CYS A 533 12.59 61.28 38.06
N LEU A 534 13.38 60.22 37.83
CA LEU A 534 14.16 59.57 38.89
C LEU A 534 15.21 60.49 39.49
N TYR A 535 15.93 61.22 38.68
CA TYR A 535 16.91 62.17 39.18
C TYR A 535 16.29 63.31 39.95
N TYR A 536 15.18 63.82 39.47
CA TYR A 536 14.39 64.80 40.22
C TYR A 536 13.98 64.27 41.60
N LYS A 537 13.43 63.04 41.67
CA LYS A 537 13.03 62.39 42.93
C LYS A 537 14.22 62.14 43.87
N LYS A 538 15.35 61.67 43.34
CA LYS A 538 16.61 61.47 44.09
C LYS A 538 17.09 62.80 44.69
N SER A 539 17.06 63.89 43.90
CA SER A 539 17.45 65.21 44.34
C SER A 539 16.57 65.69 45.48
N ASN A 540 15.21 65.57 45.34
CA ASN A 540 14.27 65.93 46.40
C ASN A 540 14.55 65.18 47.70
N LEU A 541 14.78 63.86 47.66
CA LEU A 541 15.12 63.05 48.81
C LEU A 541 16.45 63.45 49.50
N ILE A 542 17.41 63.90 48.71
CA ILE A 542 18.68 64.43 49.24
C ILE A 542 18.43 65.75 49.96
N PHE A 543 17.66 66.68 49.35
CA PHE A 543 17.34 67.92 49.96
C PHE A 543 16.42 67.78 51.21
N GLU A 544 15.49 66.81 51.24
CA GLU A 544 14.74 66.47 52.46
C GLU A 544 15.63 65.94 53.57
N LYS A 545 16.63 65.10 53.25
CA LYS A 545 17.61 64.67 54.23
C LYS A 545 18.53 65.81 54.74
N LEU A 546 18.89 66.71 53.85
CA LEU A 546 19.70 67.86 54.19
C LEU A 546 18.86 68.89 55.03
N ALA A 547 17.62 69.08 54.67
CA ALA A 547 16.69 69.93 55.46
C ALA A 547 16.51 69.37 56.89
N LYS A 548 16.37 68.04 57.03
CA LYS A 548 16.29 67.43 58.36
C LYS A 548 17.59 67.52 59.18
N LYS A 549 18.72 67.78 58.54
CA LYS A 549 20.00 68.01 59.21
C LYS A 549 20.37 69.47 59.43
N GLU A 550 19.39 70.42 59.31
CA GLU A 550 19.56 71.86 59.51
C GLU A 550 20.59 72.54 58.59
N PHE A 551 20.69 72.08 57.37
CA PHE A 551 21.49 72.83 56.36
C PHE A 551 20.75 74.08 55.92
N GLU A 552 21.43 75.20 55.92
CA GLU A 552 20.89 76.56 55.89
C GLU A 552 19.93 76.87 54.71
N ASN A 553 20.14 76.36 53.54
CA ASN A 553 19.28 76.63 52.37
C ASN A 553 18.46 75.40 51.87
N ALA A 554 18.51 74.25 52.58
CA ALA A 554 17.82 73.07 52.14
C ALA A 554 16.30 73.12 52.20
N PRO A 555 15.65 73.83 53.18
CA PRO A 555 14.22 74.00 53.22
C PRO A 555 13.67 74.86 52.10
N GLU A 556 14.38 75.93 51.69
CA GLU A 556 14.00 76.88 50.62
C GLU A 556 14.03 76.21 49.27
N ILE A 557 15.12 75.49 48.95
CA ILE A 557 15.27 74.68 47.72
C ILE A 557 14.20 73.59 47.67
N LEU A 558 13.90 72.94 48.77
CA LEU A 558 12.82 71.94 48.87
C LEU A 558 11.42 72.54 48.61
N GLY A 559 11.22 73.77 49.04
CA GLY A 559 9.98 74.54 48.79
C GLY A 559 9.79 74.84 47.30
N ASP A 560 10.81 75.34 46.66
CA ASP A 560 10.83 75.59 45.21
C ASP A 560 10.67 74.32 44.37
N MET A 561 11.24 73.21 44.78
CA MET A 561 11.10 71.96 44.09
C MET A 561 9.72 71.30 44.25
N LYS A 562 9.02 71.53 45.40
CA LYS A 562 7.64 71.07 45.62
C LYS A 562 6.59 71.84 44.83
N GLY A 563 6.91 73.08 44.40
CA GLY A 563 6.07 73.86 43.50
C GLY A 563 6.07 73.43 42.06
N ILE A 564 7.00 72.57 41.71
CA ILE A 564 7.06 71.89 40.41
C ILE A 564 6.39 70.49 40.55
N ASP A 565 5.05 70.56 40.60
CA ASP A 565 4.22 69.32 40.70
C ASP A 565 4.29 68.59 39.36
N ILE A 566 5.36 67.83 39.14
CA ILE A 566 5.38 66.81 38.10
C ILE A 566 4.61 65.63 38.68
N ALA A 567 3.29 65.62 38.39
CA ALA A 567 2.43 64.49 38.73
C ALA A 567 2.90 63.22 38.03
N VAL A 568 3.85 62.56 38.67
CA VAL A 568 4.32 61.23 38.23
C VAL A 568 3.21 60.18 38.37
N SER A 569 2.15 60.51 39.15
CA SER A 569 0.94 59.69 39.31
C SER A 569 0.01 59.74 38.10
N ASP A 570 0.05 60.82 37.29
CA ASP A 570 -0.91 61.04 36.19
C ASP A 570 -0.32 60.76 34.81
N VAL A 571 0.89 60.22 34.72
CA VAL A 571 1.41 59.70 33.46
C VAL A 571 0.65 58.41 33.17
N GLN A 572 -0.49 58.53 32.50
CA GLN A 572 -1.05 57.38 31.74
C GLN A 572 0.03 56.95 30.78
N LEU A 573 0.69 55.84 31.09
CA LEU A 573 1.57 55.18 30.14
C LEU A 573 0.71 54.90 28.92
N PRO A 574 1.10 55.31 27.70
CA PRO A 574 0.36 54.98 26.51
C PRO A 574 0.16 53.45 26.48
N ALA A 575 -1.04 53.07 26.05
CA ALA A 575 -1.40 51.67 25.90
C ALA A 575 -0.23 50.91 25.20
N PHE A 576 0.09 49.73 25.70
CA PHE A 576 1.19 48.92 25.18
C PHE A 576 1.07 48.83 23.66
N GLU A 577 2.05 49.34 22.91
CA GLU A 577 2.23 48.95 21.53
C GLU A 577 2.68 47.50 21.54
N LEU A 578 1.83 46.64 21.00
CA LEU A 578 2.11 45.24 20.84
C LEU A 578 3.32 45.10 19.89
N CYS A 579 4.32 44.36 20.31
CA CYS A 579 5.37 43.89 19.41
C CYS A 579 4.70 43.18 18.24
N PRO A 580 5.07 43.43 16.96
CA PRO A 580 4.51 42.68 15.86
C PRO A 580 4.79 41.21 16.08
N VAL A 581 3.76 40.39 15.99
CA VAL A 581 3.92 38.93 16.02
C VAL A 581 4.64 38.56 14.74
N GLU A 582 5.91 38.18 14.80
CA GLU A 582 6.57 37.51 13.69
C GLU A 582 5.85 36.17 13.48
N VAL A 583 5.00 36.12 12.47
CA VAL A 583 4.44 34.88 11.97
C VAL A 583 5.60 34.16 11.28
N VAL A 584 6.08 33.09 11.89
CA VAL A 584 7.00 32.18 11.21
C VAL A 584 6.17 31.55 10.08
N GLU A 585 6.48 31.90 8.84
CA GLU A 585 5.89 31.24 7.67
C GLU A 585 6.22 29.76 7.77
N GLU A 586 5.18 28.91 7.86
CA GLU A 586 5.35 27.46 7.77
C GLU A 586 5.88 27.12 6.37
N PRO A 587 6.78 26.13 6.23
CA PRO A 587 7.29 25.73 4.92
C PRO A 587 6.11 25.33 4.03
N GLU A 588 6.12 25.82 2.79
CA GLU A 588 5.15 25.45 1.76
C GLU A 588 5.04 23.92 1.66
N TYR A 589 3.79 23.44 1.73
CA TYR A 589 3.47 22.04 1.49
C TYR A 589 3.79 21.71 0.03
N VAL A 590 4.86 20.95 -0.19
CA VAL A 590 5.17 20.36 -1.48
C VAL A 590 4.26 19.14 -1.65
N PRO A 591 3.39 19.10 -2.66
CA PRO A 591 2.54 17.92 -2.88
C PRO A 591 3.43 16.72 -3.22
N GLY A 592 3.56 15.79 -2.28
CA GLY A 592 4.16 14.50 -2.56
C GLY A 592 3.17 13.64 -3.34
N TYR A 593 3.45 13.39 -4.61
CA TYR A 593 2.73 12.42 -5.45
C TYR A 593 3.09 10.99 -5.03
N ILE A 594 2.69 10.59 -3.84
CA ILE A 594 2.82 9.19 -3.40
C ILE A 594 1.41 8.69 -3.10
N ILE A 595 0.92 7.81 -3.96
CA ILE A 595 -0.26 7.00 -3.66
C ILE A 595 0.07 6.18 -2.41
N ASN A 596 -0.72 6.38 -1.38
CA ASN A 596 -0.49 5.84 -0.04
C ASN A 596 -0.71 4.31 -0.08
N ILE A 597 0.36 3.55 0.07
CA ILE A 597 0.42 2.08 0.02
C ILE A 597 -0.55 1.39 1.01
N LYS A 598 -1.14 2.12 1.94
CA LYS A 598 -2.09 1.57 2.93
C LYS A 598 -3.48 1.25 2.39
N GLU A 599 -3.95 1.93 1.35
CA GLU A 599 -5.24 1.64 0.70
C GLU A 599 -5.15 0.44 -0.26
N ASP A 600 -3.94 0.11 -0.75
CA ASP A 600 -3.68 -1.07 -1.59
C ASP A 600 -3.83 -2.41 -0.85
N LEU A 601 -3.73 -2.44 0.47
CA LEU A 601 -3.86 -3.68 1.25
C LEU A 601 -5.30 -4.21 1.34
N GLU A 602 -6.31 -3.33 1.29
CA GLU A 602 -7.73 -3.76 1.25
C GLU A 602 -8.14 -4.22 -0.15
N GLY A 603 -7.64 -3.58 -1.21
CA GLY A 603 -7.84 -4.02 -2.59
C GLY A 603 -7.13 -5.35 -2.91
N MET A 604 -5.98 -5.62 -2.27
CA MET A 604 -5.27 -6.90 -2.42
C MET A 604 -6.00 -8.07 -1.78
N LEU A 605 -6.75 -7.86 -0.71
CA LEU A 605 -7.59 -8.91 -0.08
C LEU A 605 -8.81 -9.24 -0.94
N GLU A 606 -9.31 -8.31 -1.76
CA GLU A 606 -10.34 -8.59 -2.77
C GLU A 606 -9.75 -9.31 -3.99
N GLY A 607 -8.55 -8.95 -4.47
CA GLY A 607 -7.83 -9.66 -5.52
C GLY A 607 -7.45 -11.11 -5.15
N PHE A 608 -7.23 -11.40 -3.86
CA PHE A 608 -7.03 -12.77 -3.37
C PHE A 608 -8.26 -13.67 -3.55
N ARG A 609 -9.47 -13.10 -3.63
CA ARG A 609 -10.70 -13.85 -3.91
C ARG A 609 -10.87 -14.16 -5.40
N ASP A 610 -10.41 -13.27 -6.27
CA ASP A 610 -10.57 -13.42 -7.72
C ASP A 610 -9.46 -14.30 -8.34
N ASP A 611 -8.25 -14.35 -7.75
CA ASP A 611 -7.15 -15.24 -8.20
C ASP A 611 -7.35 -16.72 -7.79
N MET A 612 -8.35 -17.02 -6.95
CA MET A 612 -8.75 -18.39 -6.64
C MET A 612 -9.86 -18.93 -7.56
N VAL A 613 -10.15 -18.24 -8.66
CA VAL A 613 -11.07 -18.72 -9.68
C VAL A 613 -10.37 -19.79 -10.51
N PHE A 614 -10.97 -20.97 -10.52
CA PHE A 614 -10.60 -22.15 -11.27
C PHE A 614 -10.18 -21.85 -12.70
N ASP A 615 -9.01 -22.30 -13.13
CA ASP A 615 -8.70 -22.46 -14.54
C ASP A 615 -9.64 -23.57 -15.10
N ASP A 616 -10.79 -23.17 -15.63
CA ASP A 616 -11.70 -23.99 -16.43
C ASP A 616 -11.29 -24.00 -17.92
N GLU A 617 -9.98 -23.95 -18.24
CA GLU A 617 -9.49 -24.19 -19.61
C GLU A 617 -8.15 -24.93 -19.58
N ASN A 618 -8.24 -26.25 -19.49
CA ASN A 618 -7.49 -27.27 -20.28
C ASN A 618 -7.99 -28.68 -19.95
#